data_15a17ab7d4fa4c03e8ceb54c099463a5
#
_entry.id   15a17ab7d4fa4c03e8ceb54c099463a5
#
_cell.length_a   1.000
_cell.length_b   1.000
_cell.length_c   1.000
_cell.angle_alpha   90.00
_cell.angle_beta   90.00
_cell.angle_gamma   90.00
#
_symmetry.space_group_name_H-M   'P 1'
#
loop_
_entity.id
_entity.type
_entity.pdbx_description
1 polymer ?
#
loop_
_entity_poly.entity_id
_entity_poly.type
_entity_poly.pdbx_seq_one_letter_code
_entity_poly.pdbx_strand_id
1 'polypeptide(L)'
;MSLNKLMTINDLLTQLRQAPQSVEFADVIQVISQFYTYKPTGFNNGPLHNLAGNNEGSCKVLYFAQLNALTQIETLSLFGSYYRDDVLANPTATDHENIRNFVRYGWAGIKFDRAALKILTL
;
A
#
# COMPACT_ATOMS: atom_id res chain seq x y z
N MET A 1 -28.08 -7.88 13.96
CA MET A 1 -27.52 -8.09 12.63
C MET A 1 -26.52 -7.00 12.34
N SER A 2 -25.33 -7.38 12.02
CA SER A 2 -24.33 -6.41 11.68
C SER A 2 -24.44 -6.07 10.20
N LEU A 3 -24.63 -4.82 9.92
CA LEU A 3 -24.43 -4.33 8.57
C LEU A 3 -22.93 -4.17 8.39
N ASN A 4 -22.38 -4.74 7.35
CA ASN A 4 -21.00 -4.51 7.01
C ASN A 4 -20.84 -3.04 6.66
N LYS A 5 -20.47 -2.27 7.65
CA LYS A 5 -20.17 -0.89 7.43
C LYS A 5 -18.88 -0.83 6.62
N LEU A 6 -18.94 -0.21 5.46
CA LEU A 6 -17.75 -0.03 4.64
C LEU A 6 -16.77 0.87 5.37
N MET A 7 -15.53 0.42 5.43
CA MET A 7 -14.46 1.19 6.04
C MET A 7 -14.19 2.42 5.18
N THR A 8 -14.13 3.59 5.82
CA THR A 8 -13.73 4.83 5.15
C THR A 8 -12.21 4.96 5.16
N ILE A 9 -11.70 5.94 4.40
CA ILE A 9 -10.27 6.27 4.45
C ILE A 9 -9.88 6.62 5.90
N ASN A 10 -10.67 7.44 6.58
CA ASN A 10 -10.37 7.81 7.97
C ASN A 10 -10.41 6.63 8.91
N ASP A 11 -11.34 5.69 8.71
CA ASP A 11 -11.40 4.47 9.52
C ASP A 11 -10.11 3.66 9.35
N LEU A 12 -9.63 3.52 8.13
CA LEU A 12 -8.39 2.80 7.86
C LEU A 12 -7.19 3.50 8.50
N LEU A 13 -7.09 4.82 8.35
CA LEU A 13 -5.97 5.57 8.93
C LEU A 13 -5.99 5.49 10.46
N THR A 14 -7.17 5.52 11.07
CA THR A 14 -7.31 5.36 12.52
C THR A 14 -6.85 3.98 12.95
N GLN A 15 -7.31 2.93 12.26
CA GLN A 15 -6.90 1.56 12.54
C GLN A 15 -5.38 1.41 12.41
N LEU A 16 -4.81 1.98 11.35
CA LEU A 16 -3.39 1.92 11.08
C LEU A 16 -2.57 2.52 12.24
N ARG A 17 -3.05 3.61 12.82
CA ARG A 17 -2.34 4.30 13.90
C ARG A 17 -2.55 3.63 15.25
N GLN A 18 -3.75 3.13 15.52
CA GLN A 18 -4.10 2.55 16.82
C GLN A 18 -3.76 1.08 16.92
N ALA A 19 -3.89 0.33 15.83
CA ALA A 19 -3.70 -1.12 15.81
C ALA A 19 -3.10 -1.57 14.49
N PRO A 20 -1.87 -1.13 14.14
CA PRO A 20 -1.27 -1.42 12.83
C PRO A 20 -1.18 -2.92 12.54
N GLN A 21 -1.00 -3.75 13.57
CA GLN A 21 -0.90 -5.20 13.40
C GLN A 21 -2.24 -5.84 13.01
N SER A 22 -3.34 -5.11 13.10
CA SER A 22 -4.67 -5.63 12.74
C SER A 22 -5.07 -5.29 11.29
N VAL A 23 -4.27 -4.48 10.60
CA VAL A 23 -4.60 -4.06 9.24
C VAL A 23 -4.44 -5.22 8.28
N GLU A 24 -5.46 -5.44 7.44
CA GLU A 24 -5.47 -6.49 6.44
C GLU A 24 -5.28 -5.88 5.05
N PHE A 25 -4.41 -6.49 4.24
CA PHE A 25 -4.15 -6.00 2.89
C PHE A 25 -5.43 -5.90 2.05
N ALA A 26 -6.31 -6.92 2.16
CA ALA A 26 -7.56 -6.94 1.41
C ALA A 26 -8.45 -5.74 1.73
N ASP A 27 -8.49 -5.32 2.99
CA ASP A 27 -9.27 -4.16 3.41
C ASP A 27 -8.69 -2.87 2.85
N VAL A 28 -7.37 -2.76 2.81
CA VAL A 28 -6.69 -1.61 2.21
C VAL A 28 -7.04 -1.49 0.72
N ILE A 29 -6.95 -2.59 -0.01
CA ILE A 29 -7.29 -2.61 -1.44
C ILE A 29 -8.76 -2.25 -1.64
N GLN A 30 -9.65 -2.71 -0.77
CA GLN A 30 -11.07 -2.39 -0.86
C GLN A 30 -11.33 -0.90 -0.64
N VAL A 31 -10.69 -0.30 0.34
CA VAL A 31 -10.80 1.15 0.58
C VAL A 31 -10.31 1.93 -0.64
N ILE A 32 -9.17 1.55 -1.19
CA ILE A 32 -8.64 2.21 -2.37
C ILE A 32 -9.61 2.09 -3.54
N SER A 33 -10.13 0.89 -3.79
CA SER A 33 -11.08 0.64 -4.87
C SER A 33 -12.35 1.47 -4.73
N GLN A 34 -12.77 1.72 -3.50
CA GLN A 34 -14.01 2.40 -3.19
C GLN A 34 -13.93 3.91 -3.32
N PHE A 35 -12.78 4.50 -2.93
CA PHE A 35 -12.65 5.95 -2.80
C PHE A 35 -11.73 6.58 -3.83
N TYR A 36 -11.09 5.80 -4.68
CA TYR A 36 -10.18 6.31 -5.70
C TYR A 36 -10.47 5.68 -7.06
N THR A 37 -10.16 6.44 -8.12
CA THR A 37 -10.03 5.88 -9.45
C THR A 37 -8.57 5.48 -9.64
N TYR A 38 -8.32 4.25 -10.08
CA TYR A 38 -6.97 3.74 -10.32
C TYR A 38 -6.66 3.75 -11.82
N LYS A 39 -5.46 4.20 -12.15
CA LYS A 39 -4.93 4.15 -13.50
C LYS A 39 -3.61 3.38 -13.46
N PRO A 40 -3.48 2.28 -14.22
CA PRO A 40 -2.22 1.54 -14.25
C PRO A 40 -1.05 2.47 -14.54
N THR A 41 -0.02 2.39 -13.69
CA THR A 41 1.08 3.37 -13.70
C THR A 41 2.38 2.66 -13.38
N GLY A 42 3.42 2.96 -14.15
CA GLY A 42 4.76 2.48 -13.85
C GLY A 42 5.36 3.23 -12.67
N PHE A 43 6.22 2.56 -11.94
CA PHE A 43 6.90 3.20 -10.80
C PHE A 43 8.23 2.53 -10.50
N ASN A 44 9.14 3.31 -9.97
CA ASN A 44 10.41 2.82 -9.46
C ASN A 44 10.29 2.61 -7.95
N ASN A 45 10.94 1.56 -7.46
CA ASN A 45 11.00 1.25 -6.04
C ASN A 45 12.43 0.77 -5.75
N GLY A 46 13.29 1.70 -5.35
CA GLY A 46 14.72 1.46 -5.35
C GLY A 46 15.18 1.14 -6.77
N PRO A 47 15.98 0.10 -6.96
CA PRO A 47 16.45 -0.28 -8.30
C PRO A 47 15.41 -1.01 -9.14
N LEU A 48 14.27 -1.39 -8.56
CA LEU A 48 13.24 -2.13 -9.27
C LEU A 48 12.34 -1.18 -10.04
N HIS A 49 12.23 -1.39 -11.37
CA HIS A 49 11.29 -0.66 -12.20
C HIS A 49 10.08 -1.54 -12.48
N ASN A 50 8.91 -1.08 -12.07
CA ASN A 50 7.65 -1.78 -12.28
C ASN A 50 6.93 -1.17 -13.47
N LEU A 51 6.64 -1.99 -14.49
CA LEU A 51 5.89 -1.50 -15.65
C LEU A 51 4.42 -1.32 -15.27
N ALA A 52 3.75 -0.39 -15.96
CA ALA A 52 2.31 -0.17 -15.76
C ALA A 52 1.54 -1.49 -15.94
N GLY A 53 0.66 -1.79 -15.00
CA GLY A 53 -0.12 -3.03 -15.02
C GLY A 53 0.52 -4.18 -14.28
N ASN A 54 1.79 -4.06 -13.89
CA ASN A 54 2.47 -5.06 -13.08
C ASN A 54 2.51 -4.63 -11.63
N ASN A 55 2.38 -5.60 -10.71
CA ASN A 55 2.41 -5.34 -9.26
C ASN A 55 1.44 -4.24 -8.85
N GLU A 56 0.21 -4.35 -9.34
CA GLU A 56 -0.79 -3.31 -9.17
C GLU A 56 -1.18 -3.10 -7.72
N GLY A 57 -1.19 -4.16 -6.92
CA GLY A 57 -1.45 -4.02 -5.48
C GLY A 57 -0.42 -3.13 -4.81
N SER A 58 0.85 -3.34 -5.10
CA SER A 58 1.92 -2.49 -4.55
C SER A 58 1.82 -1.06 -5.08
N CYS A 59 1.51 -0.89 -6.35
CA CYS A 59 1.30 0.43 -6.95
C CYS A 59 0.22 1.20 -6.20
N LYS A 60 -0.93 0.56 -6.00
CA LYS A 60 -2.07 1.19 -5.31
C LYS A 60 -1.73 1.55 -3.87
N VAL A 61 -1.15 0.62 -3.12
CA VAL A 61 -0.85 0.84 -1.71
C VAL A 61 0.20 1.92 -1.53
N LEU A 62 1.27 1.87 -2.30
CA LEU A 62 2.34 2.87 -2.19
C LEU A 62 1.85 4.26 -2.60
N TYR A 63 1.05 4.35 -3.66
CA TYR A 63 0.51 5.65 -4.07
C TYR A 63 -0.50 6.20 -3.05
N PHE A 64 -1.36 5.33 -2.52
CA PHE A 64 -2.29 5.71 -1.44
C PHE A 64 -1.54 6.27 -0.24
N ALA A 65 -0.48 5.58 0.16
CA ALA A 65 0.32 6.02 1.29
C ALA A 65 0.98 7.37 1.03
N GLN A 66 1.47 7.58 -0.19
CA GLN A 66 2.07 8.86 -0.58
C GLN A 66 1.05 10.00 -0.52
N LEU A 67 -0.17 9.77 -1.04
CA LEU A 67 -1.23 10.76 -0.99
C LEU A 67 -1.62 11.14 0.44
N ASN A 68 -1.56 10.18 1.36
CA ASN A 68 -1.96 10.40 2.74
C ASN A 68 -0.77 10.71 3.66
N ALA A 69 0.39 10.99 3.08
CA ALA A 69 1.60 11.37 3.79
C ALA A 69 1.99 10.41 4.91
N LEU A 70 1.87 9.10 4.65
CA LEU A 70 2.18 8.08 5.64
C LEU A 70 3.69 7.88 5.76
N THR A 71 4.13 7.55 6.97
CA THR A 71 5.53 7.19 7.20
C THR A 71 5.85 5.85 6.55
N GLN A 72 7.13 5.53 6.45
CA GLN A 72 7.58 4.24 5.94
C GLN A 72 6.97 3.08 6.74
N ILE A 73 7.00 3.17 8.06
CA ILE A 73 6.48 2.12 8.95
C ILE A 73 4.96 1.97 8.78
N GLU A 74 4.24 3.08 8.73
CA GLU A 74 2.79 3.04 8.51
C GLU A 74 2.46 2.41 7.17
N THR A 75 3.21 2.77 6.14
CA THR A 75 3.01 2.24 4.79
C THR A 75 3.24 0.73 4.75
N LEU A 76 4.29 0.25 5.39
CA LEU A 76 4.57 -1.19 5.45
C LEU A 76 3.45 -1.96 6.12
N SER A 77 2.83 -1.39 7.16
CA SER A 77 1.70 -2.03 7.84
C SER A 77 0.48 -2.22 6.93
N LEU A 78 0.34 -1.38 5.89
CA LEU A 78 -0.76 -1.53 4.93
C LEU A 78 -0.68 -2.82 4.12
N PHE A 79 0.48 -3.43 4.02
CA PHE A 79 0.64 -4.70 3.30
C PHE A 79 0.17 -5.90 4.13
N GLY A 80 -0.18 -5.69 5.38
CA GLY A 80 -0.75 -6.71 6.24
C GLY A 80 0.19 -7.89 6.48
N SER A 81 -0.34 -9.10 6.36
CA SER A 81 0.43 -10.31 6.63
C SER A 81 1.57 -10.53 5.64
N TYR A 82 1.48 -9.98 4.44
CA TYR A 82 2.59 -10.07 3.48
C TYR A 82 3.86 -9.43 4.06
N TYR A 83 3.71 -8.35 4.80
CA TYR A 83 4.84 -7.71 5.47
C TYR A 83 5.14 -8.37 6.82
N ARG A 84 4.12 -8.50 7.68
CA ARG A 84 4.31 -8.97 9.06
C ARG A 84 4.80 -10.42 9.12
N ASP A 85 4.21 -11.29 8.30
CA ASP A 85 4.49 -12.72 8.39
C ASP A 85 5.50 -13.17 7.35
N ASP A 86 5.32 -12.75 6.07
CA ASP A 86 6.17 -13.25 5.01
C ASP A 86 7.52 -12.54 4.98
N VAL A 87 7.53 -11.21 5.02
CA VAL A 87 8.78 -10.44 4.87
C VAL A 87 9.57 -10.43 6.17
N LEU A 88 8.93 -10.06 7.28
CA LEU A 88 9.64 -9.95 8.56
C LEU A 88 10.13 -11.31 9.06
N ALA A 89 9.33 -12.37 8.87
CA ALA A 89 9.72 -13.70 9.32
C ALA A 89 10.75 -14.36 8.41
N ASN A 90 10.93 -13.86 7.19
CA ASN A 90 11.87 -14.45 6.21
C ASN A 90 12.73 -13.36 5.58
N PRO A 91 13.66 -12.78 6.36
CA PRO A 91 14.40 -11.59 5.91
C PRO A 91 15.32 -11.84 4.71
N THR A 92 15.67 -13.09 4.43
CA THR A 92 16.55 -13.42 3.31
C THR A 92 15.82 -13.99 2.10
N ALA A 93 14.50 -14.14 2.16
CA ALA A 93 13.72 -14.62 1.03
C ALA A 93 13.62 -13.54 -0.05
N THR A 94 13.18 -13.93 -1.26
CA THR A 94 13.17 -13.05 -2.42
C THR A 94 11.76 -12.73 -2.92
N ASP A 95 10.72 -13.29 -2.31
CA ASP A 95 9.34 -12.96 -2.63
C ASP A 95 8.97 -11.55 -2.16
N HIS A 96 7.83 -11.03 -2.59
CA HIS A 96 7.34 -9.71 -2.21
C HIS A 96 8.39 -8.62 -2.43
N GLU A 97 8.96 -8.60 -3.61
CA GLU A 97 10.11 -7.75 -3.92
C GLU A 97 9.84 -6.27 -3.66
N ASN A 98 8.61 -5.79 -3.97
CA ASN A 98 8.28 -4.38 -3.73
C ASN A 98 8.24 -4.05 -2.24
N ILE A 99 7.75 -4.97 -1.40
CA ILE A 99 7.74 -4.73 0.04
C ILE A 99 9.19 -4.69 0.55
N ARG A 100 10.02 -5.64 0.14
CA ARG A 100 11.42 -5.73 0.56
C ARG A 100 12.22 -4.51 0.12
N ASN A 101 12.01 -4.05 -1.11
CA ASN A 101 12.66 -2.84 -1.60
C ASN A 101 12.22 -1.61 -0.83
N PHE A 102 10.94 -1.51 -0.48
CA PHE A 102 10.47 -0.38 0.30
C PHE A 102 11.04 -0.39 1.73
N VAL A 103 11.18 -1.57 2.33
CA VAL A 103 11.89 -1.69 3.62
C VAL A 103 13.29 -1.11 3.51
N ARG A 104 13.98 -1.42 2.42
CA ARG A 104 15.39 -1.08 2.24
C ARG A 104 15.60 0.38 1.82
N TYR A 105 14.81 0.86 0.89
CA TYR A 105 15.05 2.17 0.26
C TYR A 105 14.07 3.26 0.72
N GLY A 106 12.92 2.87 1.27
CA GLY A 106 11.93 3.82 1.77
C GLY A 106 11.39 4.73 0.70
N TRP A 107 10.87 5.87 1.12
CA TRP A 107 10.27 6.84 0.20
C TRP A 107 11.26 7.44 -0.78
N ALA A 108 12.52 7.53 -0.42
CA ALA A 108 13.55 8.06 -1.33
C ALA A 108 13.66 7.23 -2.61
N GLY A 109 13.33 5.94 -2.55
CA GLY A 109 13.38 5.06 -3.71
C GLY A 109 12.13 5.04 -4.56
N ILE A 110 11.06 5.73 -4.15
CA ILE A 110 9.76 5.68 -4.84
C ILE A 110 9.63 6.84 -5.81
N LYS A 111 9.31 6.50 -7.07
CA LYS A 111 8.98 7.50 -8.08
C LYS A 111 7.93 6.93 -9.03
N PHE A 112 6.78 7.60 -9.11
CA PHE A 112 5.71 7.22 -10.03
C PHE A 112 5.82 8.00 -11.33
N ASP A 113 5.51 7.32 -12.45
CA ASP A 113 5.53 7.95 -13.77
C ASP A 113 4.43 9.01 -13.92
N ARG A 114 3.31 8.79 -13.21
CA ARG A 114 2.16 9.70 -13.20
C ARG A 114 1.31 9.41 -11.97
N ALA A 115 0.20 10.11 -11.80
CA ALA A 115 -0.73 9.86 -10.71
C ALA A 115 -1.45 8.53 -10.93
N ALA A 116 -1.21 7.57 -10.02
CA ALA A 116 -1.86 6.25 -10.09
C ALA A 116 -3.26 6.26 -9.52
N LEU A 117 -3.52 7.09 -8.53
CA LEU A 117 -4.82 7.21 -7.88
C LEU A 117 -5.32 8.64 -7.92
N LYS A 118 -6.62 8.78 -8.12
CA LYS A 118 -7.29 10.06 -8.04
C LYS A 118 -8.52 9.89 -7.17
N ILE A 119 -8.68 10.73 -6.15
CA ILE A 119 -9.82 10.62 -5.25
C ILE A 119 -11.12 10.84 -6.01
N LEU A 120 -12.13 10.01 -5.72
CA LEU A 120 -13.46 10.19 -6.28
C LEU A 120 -14.11 11.36 -5.58
N THR A 121 -14.62 12.31 -6.38
CA THR A 121 -15.38 13.43 -5.88
C THR A 121 -16.83 13.28 -6.34
N LEU A 122 -17.75 13.51 -5.41
CA LEU A 122 -19.16 13.50 -5.74
C LEU A 122 -19.63 14.89 -6.17
#